data_986c9a590d7eca2ea409edc131f40c78
#
_entry.id   986c9a590d7eca2ea409edc131f40c78
#
_cell.length_a   1.000
_cell.length_b   1.000
_cell.length_c   1.000
_cell.angle_alpha   90.00
_cell.angle_beta   90.00
_cell.angle_gamma   90.00
#
_symmetry.space_group_name_H-M   'P 1'
#
loop_
_entity.id
_entity.type
_entity.pdbx_description
1 polymer ?
#
loop_
_entity_poly.entity_id
_entity_poly.type
_entity_poly.pdbx_seq_one_letter_code
_entity_poly.pdbx_strand_id
1 'polypeptide(L)'
;RSKMTAASRGEKQKTAAINVGIESSLSGIRTARAFANEEEEIDKFNAANEEFKVSKRKFHHEMGVFNATMEFFMTLLSAAVITVGGYLIMRGEMNYIDLITFSLYIATFINPVRKLANFSEIFARGFAGLERFTALMRVEPALKDAPDAKELKHCRGEIDVDHVSFSYEGEENEGVLHDVSVHIRPGEMLAIVGPSGGGKSTLCQLIPRFYEVGEGAIRIDGEDVRSLTQSSLHRAIGIVQQDVFLFADTIRENIRYGKPGATMEEIIDAAKRAEIYDDIMAMPDG
;
A
#
# COMPACT_ATOMS: atom_id res chain seq x y z
N ARG A 1 6.43 6.83 32.29
CA ARG A 1 6.65 6.13 31.02
C ARG A 1 5.45 5.23 30.63
N SER A 2 4.93 4.41 31.52
CA SER A 2 3.77 3.53 31.28
C SER A 2 2.51 4.32 30.85
N LYS A 3 2.19 5.42 31.53
CA LYS A 3 1.01 6.27 31.22
C LYS A 3 1.15 6.94 29.83
N MET A 4 2.32 7.46 29.49
CA MET A 4 2.59 8.08 28.20
C MET A 4 2.49 7.06 27.04
N THR A 5 3.01 5.84 27.24
CA THR A 5 2.88 4.76 26.25
C THR A 5 1.43 4.35 26.02
N ALA A 6 0.64 4.25 27.10
CA ALA A 6 -0.79 3.96 27.02
C ALA A 6 -1.57 5.07 26.29
N ALA A 7 -1.27 6.34 26.61
CA ALA A 7 -1.89 7.49 25.95
C ALA A 7 -1.52 7.57 24.45
N SER A 8 -0.26 7.30 24.09
CA SER A 8 0.18 7.24 22.70
C SER A 8 -0.51 6.12 21.91
N ARG A 9 -0.71 4.96 22.53
CA ARG A 9 -1.44 3.85 21.89
C ARG A 9 -2.92 4.21 21.67
N GLY A 10 -3.56 4.84 22.64
CA GLY A 10 -4.93 5.32 22.51
C GLY A 10 -5.10 6.38 21.42
N GLU A 11 -4.18 7.32 21.32
CA GLU A 11 -4.19 8.36 20.27
C GLU A 11 -4.06 7.74 18.88
N LYS A 12 -3.12 6.80 18.67
CA LYS A 12 -2.96 6.09 17.38
C LYS A 12 -4.20 5.29 16.98
N GLN A 13 -4.86 4.63 17.96
CA GLN A 13 -6.07 3.87 17.68
C GLN A 13 -7.23 4.78 17.26
N LYS A 14 -7.39 5.96 17.89
CA LYS A 14 -8.42 6.93 17.50
C LYS A 14 -8.11 7.62 16.17
N THR A 15 -6.83 7.87 15.86
CA THR A 15 -6.40 8.34 14.53
C THR A 15 -6.77 7.34 13.42
N ALA A 16 -6.53 6.05 13.66
CA ALA A 16 -6.91 5.01 12.70
C ALA A 16 -8.44 4.95 12.51
N ALA A 17 -9.21 5.07 13.58
CA ALA A 17 -10.67 5.07 13.51
C ALA A 17 -11.24 6.26 12.70
N ILE A 18 -10.66 7.47 12.88
CA ILE A 18 -11.05 8.64 12.06
C ILE A 18 -10.73 8.40 10.59
N ASN A 19 -9.54 7.90 10.25
CA ASN A 19 -9.15 7.67 8.86
C ASN A 19 -10.09 6.66 8.19
N VAL A 20 -10.42 5.56 8.87
CA VAL A 20 -11.40 4.57 8.38
C VAL A 20 -12.78 5.21 8.20
N GLY A 21 -13.22 6.05 9.14
CA GLY A 21 -14.49 6.78 9.02
C GLY A 21 -14.53 7.69 7.80
N ILE A 22 -13.48 8.49 7.59
CA ILE A 22 -13.36 9.39 6.43
C ILE A 22 -13.35 8.59 5.12
N GLU A 23 -12.55 7.52 5.04
CA GLU A 23 -12.48 6.66 3.87
C GLU A 23 -13.85 6.05 3.54
N SER A 24 -14.56 5.53 4.55
CA SER A 24 -15.90 4.97 4.39
C SER A 24 -16.91 6.01 3.90
N SER A 25 -16.96 7.20 4.53
CA SER A 25 -17.89 8.27 4.14
C SER A 25 -17.61 8.82 2.75
N LEU A 26 -16.32 8.97 2.36
CA LEU A 26 -15.94 9.43 1.02
C LEU A 26 -16.21 8.37 -0.04
N SER A 27 -15.92 7.11 0.23
CA SER A 27 -16.23 6.01 -0.70
C SER A 27 -17.72 5.82 -0.88
N GLY A 28 -18.51 6.01 0.19
CA GLY A 28 -19.97 5.93 0.21
C GLY A 28 -20.70 7.21 -0.15
N ILE A 29 -20.01 8.29 -0.58
CA ILE A 29 -20.64 9.63 -0.74
C ILE A 29 -21.83 9.64 -1.69
N ARG A 30 -21.81 8.83 -2.75
CA ARG A 30 -22.94 8.71 -3.70
C ARG A 30 -24.16 8.11 -3.02
N THR A 31 -23.97 7.12 -2.17
CA THR A 31 -25.03 6.47 -1.40
C THR A 31 -25.59 7.46 -0.36
N ALA A 32 -24.73 8.13 0.41
CA ALA A 32 -25.17 9.13 1.38
C ALA A 32 -26.02 10.22 0.72
N ARG A 33 -25.61 10.74 -0.44
CA ARG A 33 -26.39 11.71 -1.21
C ARG A 33 -27.68 11.15 -1.79
N ALA A 34 -27.70 9.92 -2.27
CA ALA A 34 -28.89 9.28 -2.80
C ALA A 34 -30.00 9.13 -1.75
N PHE A 35 -29.61 9.00 -0.47
CA PHE A 35 -30.54 8.90 0.66
C PHE A 35 -30.68 10.21 1.46
N ALA A 36 -30.04 11.31 1.03
CA ALA A 36 -30.02 12.62 1.73
C ALA A 36 -29.57 12.52 3.21
N ASN A 37 -28.56 11.67 3.47
CA ASN A 37 -28.04 11.37 4.81
C ASN A 37 -26.68 12.04 5.09
N GLU A 38 -26.37 13.17 4.45
CA GLU A 38 -25.10 13.89 4.63
C GLU A 38 -24.91 14.37 6.08
N GLU A 39 -25.98 14.82 6.73
CA GLU A 39 -25.93 15.27 8.12
C GLU A 39 -25.56 14.12 9.07
N GLU A 40 -26.09 12.92 8.85
CA GLU A 40 -25.75 11.73 9.65
C GLU A 40 -24.26 11.36 9.50
N GLU A 41 -23.68 11.45 8.29
CA GLU A 41 -22.26 11.21 8.09
C GLU A 41 -21.39 12.29 8.76
N ILE A 42 -21.81 13.55 8.77
CA ILE A 42 -21.14 14.64 9.49
C ILE A 42 -21.21 14.38 11.00
N ASP A 43 -22.33 13.95 11.54
CA ASP A 43 -22.48 13.65 12.97
C ASP A 43 -21.60 12.46 13.39
N LYS A 44 -21.53 11.39 12.60
CA LYS A 44 -20.61 10.27 12.81
C LYS A 44 -19.16 10.74 12.85
N PHE A 45 -18.76 11.59 11.90
CA PHE A 45 -17.43 12.16 11.88
C PHE A 45 -17.15 13.04 13.10
N ASN A 46 -18.09 13.90 13.48
CA ASN A 46 -17.95 14.78 14.64
C ASN A 46 -17.80 13.99 15.94
N ALA A 47 -18.56 12.92 16.11
CA ALA A 47 -18.45 12.03 17.28
C ALA A 47 -17.05 11.37 17.35
N ALA A 48 -16.58 10.81 16.24
CA ALA A 48 -15.23 10.22 16.14
C ALA A 48 -14.11 11.26 16.38
N ASN A 49 -14.29 12.48 15.87
CA ASN A 49 -13.35 13.60 16.05
C ASN A 49 -13.29 14.09 17.51
N GLU A 50 -14.40 14.14 18.23
CA GLU A 50 -14.38 14.47 19.67
C GLU A 50 -13.65 13.41 20.50
N GLU A 51 -13.84 12.13 20.22
CA GLU A 51 -13.07 11.05 20.85
C GLU A 51 -11.58 11.15 20.57
N PHE A 52 -11.21 11.44 19.33
CA PHE A 52 -9.81 11.69 18.94
C PHE A 52 -9.22 12.88 19.67
N LYS A 53 -9.94 14.00 19.72
CA LYS A 53 -9.54 15.23 20.41
C LYS A 53 -9.29 15.00 21.90
N VAL A 54 -10.17 14.25 22.57
CA VAL A 54 -9.98 13.86 23.98
C VAL A 54 -8.73 13.01 24.16
N SER A 55 -8.53 12.01 23.30
CA SER A 55 -7.36 11.14 23.35
C SER A 55 -6.06 11.91 23.08
N LYS A 56 -6.06 12.79 22.09
CA LYS A 56 -4.92 13.65 21.73
C LYS A 56 -4.58 14.64 22.86
N ARG A 57 -5.59 15.23 23.48
CA ARG A 57 -5.39 16.11 24.66
C ARG A 57 -4.73 15.35 25.80
N LYS A 58 -5.17 14.13 26.09
CA LYS A 58 -4.58 13.26 27.12
C LYS A 58 -3.12 12.94 26.80
N PHE A 59 -2.82 12.59 25.57
CA PHE A 59 -1.44 12.32 25.12
C PHE A 59 -0.54 13.54 25.30
N HIS A 60 -0.97 14.72 24.84
CA HIS A 60 -0.18 15.95 24.97
C HIS A 60 -0.03 16.41 26.42
N HIS A 61 -1.03 16.16 27.27
CA HIS A 61 -0.92 16.43 28.71
C HIS A 61 0.17 15.56 29.36
N GLU A 62 0.15 14.25 29.14
CA GLU A 62 1.16 13.33 29.68
C GLU A 62 2.56 13.65 29.15
N MET A 63 2.68 14.01 27.86
CA MET A 63 3.93 14.45 27.27
C MET A 63 4.41 15.77 27.86
N GLY A 64 3.51 16.72 28.08
CA GLY A 64 3.82 18.01 28.72
C GLY A 64 4.35 17.82 30.15
N VAL A 65 3.69 16.98 30.96
CA VAL A 65 4.14 16.64 32.32
C VAL A 65 5.52 15.98 32.29
N PHE A 66 5.75 15.04 31.37
CA PHE A 66 7.05 14.39 31.22
C PHE A 66 8.15 15.40 30.86
N ASN A 67 7.93 16.24 29.85
CA ASN A 67 8.90 17.25 29.43
C ASN A 67 9.18 18.28 30.53
N ALA A 68 8.14 18.78 31.19
CA ALA A 68 8.30 19.72 32.31
C ALA A 68 9.08 19.12 33.46
N THR A 69 8.83 17.86 33.80
CA THR A 69 9.57 17.15 34.85
C THR A 69 11.05 16.97 34.47
N MET A 70 11.33 16.57 33.22
CA MET A 70 12.71 16.48 32.73
C MET A 70 13.43 17.81 32.77
N GLU A 71 12.79 18.89 32.30
CA GLU A 71 13.37 20.23 32.32
C GLU A 71 13.65 20.73 33.73
N PHE A 72 12.71 20.47 34.66
CA PHE A 72 12.89 20.80 36.07
C PHE A 72 14.16 20.14 36.65
N PHE A 73 14.33 18.82 36.47
CA PHE A 73 15.51 18.13 37.00
C PHE A 73 16.81 18.57 36.32
N MET A 74 16.78 18.91 35.04
CA MET A 74 17.97 19.41 34.33
C MET A 74 18.37 20.80 34.80
N THR A 75 17.40 21.68 35.04
CA THR A 75 17.62 23.00 35.61
C THR A 75 18.12 22.92 37.03
N LEU A 76 17.53 22.02 37.84
CA LEU A 76 17.97 21.79 39.21
C LEU A 76 19.42 21.28 39.25
N LEU A 77 19.80 20.36 38.36
CA LEU A 77 21.18 19.89 38.23
C LEU A 77 22.14 21.03 37.92
N SER A 78 21.78 21.88 36.95
CA SER A 78 22.60 23.05 36.58
C SER A 78 22.75 24.03 37.75
N ALA A 79 21.68 24.32 38.48
CA ALA A 79 21.70 25.17 39.66
C ALA A 79 22.59 24.56 40.79
N ALA A 80 22.44 23.27 41.02
CA ALA A 80 23.27 22.54 42.02
C ALA A 80 24.76 22.64 41.71
N VAL A 81 25.15 22.45 40.42
CA VAL A 81 26.52 22.56 39.98
C VAL A 81 27.10 23.95 40.20
N ILE A 82 26.33 25.01 39.85
CA ILE A 82 26.77 26.38 40.04
C ILE A 82 26.90 26.69 41.54
N THR A 83 25.97 26.23 42.36
CA THR A 83 25.96 26.49 43.82
C THR A 83 27.12 25.77 44.51
N VAL A 84 27.28 24.46 44.23
CA VAL A 84 28.35 23.65 44.83
C VAL A 84 29.73 24.11 44.33
N GLY A 85 29.88 24.36 43.03
CA GLY A 85 31.11 24.86 42.42
C GLY A 85 31.49 26.24 42.96
N GLY A 86 30.52 27.15 43.11
CA GLY A 86 30.77 28.44 43.76
C GLY A 86 31.25 28.31 45.21
N TYR A 87 30.65 27.40 45.99
CA TYR A 87 31.08 27.10 47.33
C TYR A 87 32.52 26.55 47.38
N LEU A 88 32.91 25.64 46.48
CA LEU A 88 34.24 25.09 46.37
C LEU A 88 35.28 26.16 45.96
N ILE A 89 34.91 27.12 45.11
CA ILE A 89 35.75 28.28 44.77
C ILE A 89 36.02 29.14 46.02
N MET A 90 34.98 29.42 46.80
CA MET A 90 35.15 30.18 48.07
C MET A 90 36.06 29.49 49.06
N ARG A 91 36.13 28.17 49.02
CA ARG A 91 37.09 27.39 49.85
C ARG A 91 38.51 27.29 49.28
N GLY A 92 38.72 27.77 48.06
CA GLY A 92 40.01 27.63 47.39
C GLY A 92 40.30 26.24 46.85
N GLU A 93 39.29 25.34 46.82
CA GLU A 93 39.42 23.96 46.37
C GLU A 93 39.15 23.80 44.84
N MET A 94 38.63 24.85 44.16
CA MET A 94 38.26 24.84 42.74
C MET A 94 38.57 26.19 42.11
N ASN A 95 38.95 26.22 40.83
CA ASN A 95 39.13 27.42 40.04
C ASN A 95 37.84 27.78 39.30
N TYR A 96 37.59 29.07 39.00
CA TYR A 96 36.45 29.53 38.21
C TYR A 96 36.43 28.93 36.80
N ILE A 97 37.61 28.65 36.20
CA ILE A 97 37.75 28.02 34.89
C ILE A 97 37.18 26.61 34.93
N ASP A 98 37.42 25.87 36.00
CA ASP A 98 36.92 24.50 36.19
C ASP A 98 35.39 24.49 36.28
N LEU A 99 34.79 25.47 36.99
CA LEU A 99 33.35 25.60 37.09
C LEU A 99 32.70 25.90 35.74
N ILE A 100 33.30 26.82 34.96
CA ILE A 100 32.84 27.14 33.59
C ILE A 100 32.92 25.88 32.71
N THR A 101 34.05 25.20 32.72
CA THR A 101 34.29 23.98 31.94
C THR A 101 33.28 22.88 32.30
N PHE A 102 33.04 22.68 33.59
CA PHE A 102 32.09 21.65 34.05
C PHE A 102 30.66 22.00 33.68
N SER A 103 30.27 23.29 33.76
CA SER A 103 28.94 23.78 33.31
C SER A 103 28.75 23.57 31.82
N LEU A 104 29.77 23.80 30.98
CA LEU A 104 29.74 23.51 29.55
C LEU A 104 29.59 22.01 29.26
N TYR A 105 30.29 21.16 29.99
CA TYR A 105 30.13 19.72 29.87
C TYR A 105 28.72 19.27 30.20
N ILE A 106 28.10 19.76 31.28
CA ILE A 106 26.72 19.44 31.64
C ILE A 106 25.76 19.90 30.53
N ALA A 107 25.87 21.13 30.06
CA ALA A 107 25.05 21.66 28.98
C ALA A 107 25.17 20.82 27.71
N THR A 108 26.37 20.36 27.38
CA THR A 108 26.62 19.48 26.22
C THR A 108 26.05 18.08 26.42
N PHE A 109 26.11 17.54 27.66
CA PHE A 109 25.64 16.18 27.98
C PHE A 109 24.12 16.05 28.05
N ILE A 110 23.38 17.13 28.35
CA ILE A 110 21.93 17.14 28.46
C ILE A 110 21.25 16.67 27.16
N ASN A 111 21.72 17.16 26.00
CA ASN A 111 21.12 16.81 24.70
C ASN A 111 21.28 15.34 24.32
N PRO A 112 22.44 14.70 24.45
CA PRO A 112 22.58 13.24 24.29
C PRO A 112 21.66 12.43 25.19
N VAL A 113 21.52 12.80 26.47
CA VAL A 113 20.63 12.10 27.41
C VAL A 113 19.16 12.20 26.95
N ARG A 114 18.72 13.39 26.53
CA ARG A 114 17.37 13.61 25.96
C ARG A 114 17.15 12.78 24.67
N LYS A 115 18.14 12.73 23.78
CA LYS A 115 18.11 11.89 22.58
C LYS A 115 18.00 10.40 22.91
N LEU A 116 18.77 9.93 23.91
CA LEU A 116 18.72 8.53 24.37
C LEU A 116 17.33 8.18 24.97
N ALA A 117 16.71 9.09 25.69
CA ALA A 117 15.36 8.87 26.21
C ALA A 117 14.32 8.64 25.12
N ASN A 118 14.46 9.29 23.95
CA ASN A 118 13.59 9.16 22.80
C ASN A 118 14.03 8.04 21.83
N PHE A 119 15.30 7.64 21.89
CA PHE A 119 15.90 6.65 20.98
C PHE A 119 15.12 5.32 20.98
N SER A 120 14.70 4.84 22.15
CA SER A 120 13.99 3.56 22.25
C SER A 120 12.64 3.55 21.50
N GLU A 121 11.98 4.70 21.36
CA GLU A 121 10.73 4.78 20.57
C GLU A 121 11.03 4.82 19.07
N ILE A 122 12.04 5.57 18.66
CA ILE A 122 12.48 5.66 17.26
C ILE A 122 12.98 4.28 16.80
N PHE A 123 13.78 3.61 17.65
CA PHE A 123 14.31 2.27 17.38
C PHE A 123 13.19 1.24 17.22
N ALA A 124 12.20 1.23 18.14
CA ALA A 124 11.08 0.30 18.08
C ALA A 124 10.23 0.51 16.80
N ARG A 125 10.01 1.78 16.41
CA ARG A 125 9.30 2.09 15.16
C ARG A 125 10.10 1.68 13.92
N GLY A 126 11.40 1.92 13.90
CA GLY A 126 12.30 1.53 12.83
C GLY A 126 12.33 0.01 12.65
N PHE A 127 12.42 -0.73 13.76
CA PHE A 127 12.43 -2.19 13.74
C PHE A 127 11.11 -2.78 13.22
N ALA A 128 9.97 -2.24 13.67
CA ALA A 128 8.65 -2.66 13.17
C ALA A 128 8.46 -2.33 11.68
N GLY A 129 9.05 -1.22 11.20
CA GLY A 129 9.09 -0.89 9.77
C GLY A 129 9.94 -1.86 8.96
N LEU A 130 11.12 -2.20 9.47
CA LEU A 130 12.02 -3.18 8.84
C LEU A 130 11.38 -4.57 8.79
N GLU A 131 10.71 -4.98 9.86
CA GLU A 131 10.01 -6.27 9.90
C GLU A 131 8.90 -6.36 8.83
N ARG A 132 8.08 -5.31 8.68
CA ARG A 132 7.08 -5.24 7.60
C ARG A 132 7.72 -5.24 6.22
N PHE A 133 8.80 -4.48 6.04
CA PHE A 133 9.54 -4.47 4.78
C PHE A 133 10.09 -5.86 4.44
N THR A 134 10.73 -6.53 5.40
CA THR A 134 11.26 -7.89 5.18
C THR A 134 10.16 -8.91 4.97
N ALA A 135 8.99 -8.76 5.64
CA ALA A 135 7.84 -9.61 5.39
C ALA A 135 7.32 -9.44 3.96
N LEU A 136 7.19 -8.19 3.48
CA LEU A 136 6.80 -7.91 2.10
C LEU A 136 7.80 -8.47 1.08
N MET A 137 9.10 -8.28 1.33
CA MET A 137 10.16 -8.81 0.45
C MET A 137 10.26 -10.35 0.42
N ARG A 138 9.68 -11.02 1.41
CA ARG A 138 9.61 -12.48 1.48
C ARG A 138 8.37 -13.07 0.82
N VAL A 139 7.42 -12.22 0.42
CA VAL A 139 6.25 -12.70 -0.33
C VAL A 139 6.73 -13.23 -1.67
N GLU A 140 6.56 -14.51 -1.87
CA GLU A 140 6.83 -15.16 -3.14
C GLU A 140 5.60 -15.11 -4.04
N PRO A 141 5.75 -14.85 -5.35
CA PRO A 141 4.64 -14.95 -6.29
C PRO A 141 4.03 -16.36 -6.24
N ALA A 142 2.71 -16.44 -6.18
CA ALA A 142 1.98 -17.73 -6.21
C ALA A 142 2.22 -18.46 -7.54
N LEU A 143 2.33 -17.70 -8.64
CA LEU A 143 2.59 -18.21 -9.97
C LEU A 143 4.04 -17.94 -10.36
N LYS A 144 4.77 -18.98 -10.71
CA LYS A 144 6.15 -18.90 -11.22
C LYS A 144 6.25 -19.63 -12.55
N ASP A 145 7.16 -19.18 -13.40
CA ASP A 145 7.49 -19.92 -14.60
C ASP A 145 8.18 -21.25 -14.22
N ALA A 146 7.83 -22.33 -14.92
CA ALA A 146 8.54 -23.59 -14.77
C ALA A 146 10.02 -23.42 -15.20
N PRO A 147 10.96 -24.17 -14.59
CA PRO A 147 12.39 -24.05 -14.94
C PRO A 147 12.70 -24.28 -16.42
N ASP A 148 11.84 -25.04 -17.10
CA ASP A 148 11.91 -25.40 -18.53
C ASP A 148 10.84 -24.69 -19.36
N ALA A 149 10.22 -23.63 -18.83
CA ALA A 149 9.18 -22.86 -19.52
C ALA A 149 9.71 -22.28 -20.85
N LYS A 150 8.91 -22.45 -21.88
CA LYS A 150 9.22 -22.02 -23.26
C LYS A 150 8.60 -20.66 -23.57
N GLU A 151 9.18 -19.93 -24.50
CA GLU A 151 8.53 -18.72 -25.04
C GLU A 151 7.48 -19.10 -26.09
N LEU A 152 6.29 -18.51 -26.00
CA LEU A 152 5.27 -18.59 -27.03
C LEU A 152 5.71 -17.72 -28.23
N LYS A 153 6.13 -18.39 -29.30
CA LYS A 153 6.55 -17.74 -30.55
C LYS A 153 5.46 -17.90 -31.62
N HIS A 154 5.16 -16.83 -32.35
CA HIS A 154 4.19 -16.85 -33.46
C HIS A 154 2.80 -17.40 -33.09
N CYS A 155 2.17 -16.76 -32.12
CA CYS A 155 0.83 -17.11 -31.68
C CYS A 155 -0.19 -17.00 -32.84
N ARG A 156 -0.86 -18.11 -33.18
CA ARG A 156 -1.96 -18.18 -34.16
C ARG A 156 -3.31 -17.89 -33.52
N GLY A 157 -3.40 -18.09 -32.20
CA GLY A 157 -4.60 -17.81 -31.42
C GLY A 157 -5.59 -18.97 -31.37
N GLU A 158 -5.17 -20.22 -31.54
CA GLU A 158 -5.96 -21.40 -31.20
C GLU A 158 -5.95 -21.57 -29.68
N ILE A 159 -7.14 -21.66 -29.06
CA ILE A 159 -7.27 -21.85 -27.61
C ILE A 159 -8.10 -23.09 -27.34
N ASP A 160 -7.55 -23.99 -26.51
CA ASP A 160 -8.19 -25.22 -26.12
C ASP A 160 -8.30 -25.28 -24.58
N VAL A 161 -9.52 -25.26 -24.08
CA VAL A 161 -9.84 -25.44 -22.68
C VAL A 161 -10.37 -26.88 -22.54
N ASP A 162 -9.66 -27.69 -21.78
CA ASP A 162 -9.86 -29.14 -21.71
C ASP A 162 -10.15 -29.58 -20.27
N HIS A 163 -11.41 -29.93 -19.99
CA HIS A 163 -11.89 -30.41 -18.70
C HIS A 163 -11.47 -29.55 -17.50
N VAL A 164 -11.56 -28.21 -17.64
CA VAL A 164 -11.11 -27.27 -16.62
C VAL A 164 -12.10 -27.15 -15.47
N SER A 165 -11.61 -27.44 -14.25
CA SER A 165 -12.28 -27.14 -13.00
C SER A 165 -11.43 -26.19 -12.16
N PHE A 166 -12.08 -25.19 -11.53
CA PHE A 166 -11.40 -24.16 -10.77
C PHE A 166 -12.19 -23.67 -9.57
N SER A 167 -11.49 -23.45 -8.44
CA SER A 167 -11.97 -22.74 -7.25
C SER A 167 -10.91 -21.71 -6.80
N TYR A 168 -11.35 -20.60 -6.21
CA TYR A 168 -10.41 -19.64 -5.58
C TYR A 168 -9.88 -20.21 -4.25
N GLU A 169 -8.68 -19.81 -3.86
CA GLU A 169 -8.11 -20.17 -2.56
C GLU A 169 -9.04 -19.71 -1.41
N GLY A 170 -9.33 -20.63 -0.49
CA GLY A 170 -10.26 -20.42 0.62
C GLY A 170 -11.72 -20.77 0.34
N GLU A 171 -12.08 -21.07 -0.89
CA GLU A 171 -13.44 -21.49 -1.31
C GLU A 171 -13.44 -22.91 -1.91
N GLU A 172 -12.63 -23.81 -1.36
CA GLU A 172 -12.40 -25.16 -1.89
C GLU A 172 -13.68 -26.01 -2.02
N ASN A 173 -14.75 -25.64 -1.30
CA ASN A 173 -16.03 -26.35 -1.35
C ASN A 173 -17.03 -25.79 -2.37
N GLU A 174 -16.75 -24.62 -2.97
CA GLU A 174 -17.61 -23.98 -3.96
C GLU A 174 -16.83 -23.74 -5.25
N GLY A 175 -16.64 -24.79 -6.05
CA GLY A 175 -15.98 -24.65 -7.36
C GLY A 175 -16.71 -23.63 -8.24
N VAL A 176 -15.95 -22.71 -8.84
CA VAL A 176 -16.49 -21.66 -9.74
C VAL A 176 -16.65 -22.19 -11.16
N LEU A 177 -15.77 -23.10 -11.59
CA LEU A 177 -15.84 -23.80 -12.87
C LEU A 177 -15.80 -25.30 -12.63
N HIS A 178 -16.67 -26.03 -13.33
CA HIS A 178 -16.79 -27.48 -13.23
C HIS A 178 -16.74 -28.10 -14.61
N ASP A 179 -15.67 -28.82 -14.91
CA ASP A 179 -15.49 -29.64 -16.11
C ASP A 179 -15.81 -28.88 -17.42
N VAL A 180 -15.25 -27.66 -17.56
CA VAL A 180 -15.49 -26.80 -18.71
C VAL A 180 -14.55 -27.19 -19.83
N SER A 181 -15.12 -27.49 -21.01
CA SER A 181 -14.36 -27.77 -22.23
C SER A 181 -14.87 -26.87 -23.37
N VAL A 182 -13.95 -26.16 -24.02
CA VAL A 182 -14.24 -25.31 -25.18
C VAL A 182 -13.02 -25.20 -26.07
N HIS A 183 -13.23 -25.28 -27.38
CA HIS A 183 -12.22 -25.11 -28.39
C HIS A 183 -12.52 -23.87 -29.24
N ILE A 184 -11.54 -22.98 -29.37
CA ILE A 184 -11.63 -21.71 -30.12
C ILE A 184 -10.59 -21.74 -31.23
N ARG A 185 -11.04 -21.60 -32.47
CA ARG A 185 -10.16 -21.63 -33.65
C ARG A 185 -9.47 -20.31 -33.87
N PRO A 186 -8.33 -20.27 -34.55
CA PRO A 186 -7.70 -19.01 -34.95
C PRO A 186 -8.65 -18.08 -35.71
N GLY A 187 -8.76 -16.82 -35.24
CA GLY A 187 -9.64 -15.83 -35.84
C GLY A 187 -11.14 -15.97 -35.51
N GLU A 188 -11.51 -16.94 -34.69
CA GLU A 188 -12.87 -17.13 -34.23
C GLU A 188 -13.24 -16.12 -33.14
N MET A 189 -14.49 -15.65 -33.13
CA MET A 189 -15.08 -14.85 -32.07
C MET A 189 -16.02 -15.72 -31.23
N LEU A 190 -15.67 -15.91 -29.97
CA LEU A 190 -16.49 -16.64 -29.01
C LEU A 190 -17.15 -15.67 -28.02
N ALA A 191 -18.47 -15.77 -27.82
CA ALA A 191 -19.19 -15.06 -26.79
C ALA A 191 -19.54 -16.00 -25.63
N ILE A 192 -19.12 -15.64 -24.41
CA ILE A 192 -19.44 -16.38 -23.19
C ILE A 192 -20.61 -15.68 -22.50
N VAL A 193 -21.76 -16.35 -22.44
CA VAL A 193 -22.99 -15.82 -21.88
C VAL A 193 -23.45 -16.66 -20.68
N GLY A 194 -24.15 -16.04 -19.74
CA GLY A 194 -24.67 -16.73 -18.55
C GLY A 194 -24.98 -15.76 -17.39
N PRO A 195 -25.53 -16.25 -16.29
CA PRO A 195 -25.88 -15.45 -15.12
C PRO A 195 -24.66 -14.82 -14.46
N SER A 196 -24.87 -13.77 -13.66
CA SER A 196 -23.82 -13.21 -12.80
C SER A 196 -23.33 -14.27 -11.83
N GLY A 197 -22.02 -14.33 -11.59
CA GLY A 197 -21.39 -15.36 -10.76
C GLY A 197 -21.15 -16.71 -11.47
N GLY A 198 -21.56 -16.87 -12.75
CA GLY A 198 -21.38 -18.14 -13.50
C GLY A 198 -19.96 -18.40 -14.03
N GLY A 199 -18.91 -17.82 -13.45
CA GLY A 199 -17.51 -18.13 -13.79
C GLY A 199 -16.97 -17.56 -15.10
N LYS A 200 -17.77 -16.72 -15.83
CA LYS A 200 -17.35 -16.13 -17.13
C LYS A 200 -16.03 -15.37 -17.07
N SER A 201 -15.92 -14.44 -16.12
CA SER A 201 -14.72 -13.63 -15.91
C SER A 201 -13.55 -14.50 -15.41
N THR A 202 -13.84 -15.52 -14.60
CA THR A 202 -12.85 -16.48 -14.12
C THR A 202 -12.24 -17.24 -15.27
N LEU A 203 -13.04 -17.75 -16.21
CA LEU A 203 -12.51 -18.43 -17.39
C LEU A 203 -11.61 -17.52 -18.23
N CYS A 204 -12.04 -16.26 -18.44
CA CYS A 204 -11.22 -15.26 -19.15
C CYS A 204 -9.89 -14.94 -18.42
N GLN A 205 -9.83 -15.07 -17.09
CA GLN A 205 -8.62 -14.84 -16.28
C GLN A 205 -7.70 -16.08 -16.23
N LEU A 206 -8.24 -17.28 -16.45
CA LEU A 206 -7.44 -18.51 -16.51
C LEU A 206 -6.67 -18.64 -17.83
N ILE A 207 -7.20 -18.16 -18.95
CA ILE A 207 -6.53 -18.19 -20.26
C ILE A 207 -5.17 -17.49 -20.23
N PRO A 208 -5.01 -16.25 -19.72
CA PRO A 208 -3.73 -15.61 -19.55
C PRO A 208 -2.94 -16.10 -18.33
N ARG A 209 -3.42 -17.15 -17.65
CA ARG A 209 -2.79 -17.72 -16.46
C ARG A 209 -2.59 -16.68 -15.33
N PHE A 210 -3.65 -15.93 -15.00
CA PHE A 210 -3.66 -15.11 -13.76
C PHE A 210 -3.91 -15.96 -12.52
N TYR A 211 -4.46 -17.15 -12.72
CA TYR A 211 -4.61 -18.21 -11.71
C TYR A 211 -4.19 -19.54 -12.30
N GLU A 212 -3.78 -20.46 -11.44
CA GLU A 212 -3.49 -21.84 -11.85
C GLU A 212 -4.79 -22.64 -11.92
N VAL A 213 -4.96 -23.44 -12.99
CA VAL A 213 -6.11 -24.35 -13.08
C VAL A 213 -5.98 -25.46 -12.04
N GLY A 214 -7.09 -25.81 -11.36
CA GLY A 214 -7.12 -26.90 -10.38
C GLY A 214 -7.05 -28.26 -11.07
N GLU A 215 -7.90 -28.47 -12.07
CA GLU A 215 -7.97 -29.68 -12.87
C GLU A 215 -8.10 -29.33 -14.35
N GLY A 216 -7.71 -30.23 -15.22
CA GLY A 216 -7.73 -30.02 -16.66
C GLY A 216 -6.50 -29.24 -17.18
N ALA A 217 -6.63 -28.68 -18.37
CA ALA A 217 -5.57 -27.94 -19.02
C ALA A 217 -6.13 -26.83 -19.92
N ILE A 218 -5.38 -25.72 -20.04
CA ILE A 218 -5.60 -24.69 -21.05
C ILE A 218 -4.39 -24.68 -21.97
N ARG A 219 -4.63 -24.79 -23.28
CA ARG A 219 -3.56 -24.78 -24.29
C ARG A 219 -3.75 -23.62 -25.24
N ILE A 220 -2.66 -23.04 -25.65
CA ILE A 220 -2.62 -22.02 -26.73
C ILE A 220 -1.71 -22.56 -27.82
N ASP A 221 -2.23 -22.66 -29.03
CA ASP A 221 -1.57 -23.27 -30.19
C ASP A 221 -1.01 -24.69 -29.89
N GLY A 222 -1.71 -25.44 -29.04
CA GLY A 222 -1.35 -26.80 -28.62
C GLY A 222 -0.37 -26.89 -27.44
N GLU A 223 0.20 -25.78 -26.97
CA GLU A 223 1.12 -25.74 -25.81
C GLU A 223 0.34 -25.40 -24.54
N ASP A 224 0.52 -26.17 -23.47
CA ASP A 224 -0.09 -25.89 -22.16
C ASP A 224 0.44 -24.55 -21.59
N VAL A 225 -0.45 -23.69 -21.14
CA VAL A 225 -0.07 -22.37 -20.57
C VAL A 225 0.88 -22.48 -19.39
N ARG A 226 0.89 -23.62 -18.67
CA ARG A 226 1.81 -23.89 -17.55
C ARG A 226 3.25 -24.13 -18.03
N SER A 227 3.44 -24.56 -19.28
CA SER A 227 4.74 -24.78 -19.90
C SER A 227 5.30 -23.56 -20.59
N LEU A 228 4.55 -22.46 -20.64
CA LEU A 228 4.94 -21.20 -21.27
C LEU A 228 5.44 -20.18 -20.22
N THR A 229 6.36 -19.30 -20.62
CA THR A 229 6.71 -18.16 -19.77
C THR A 229 5.57 -17.17 -19.71
N GLN A 230 5.21 -16.69 -18.51
CA GLN A 230 4.15 -15.70 -18.32
C GLN A 230 4.37 -14.46 -19.18
N SER A 231 5.61 -13.99 -19.27
CA SER A 231 5.98 -12.83 -20.08
C SER A 231 5.65 -13.01 -21.58
N SER A 232 5.86 -14.20 -22.17
CA SER A 232 5.52 -14.45 -23.58
C SER A 232 4.02 -14.61 -23.78
N LEU A 233 3.36 -15.26 -22.84
CA LEU A 233 1.91 -15.46 -22.81
C LEU A 233 1.17 -14.10 -22.73
N HIS A 234 1.52 -13.25 -21.78
CA HIS A 234 0.89 -11.94 -21.61
C HIS A 234 1.18 -10.99 -22.78
N ARG A 235 2.33 -11.13 -23.48
CA ARG A 235 2.58 -10.35 -24.71
C ARG A 235 1.72 -10.78 -25.89
N ALA A 236 1.28 -12.04 -25.91
CA ALA A 236 0.44 -12.57 -26.98
C ALA A 236 -1.06 -12.30 -26.78
N ILE A 237 -1.49 -11.95 -25.55
CA ILE A 237 -2.90 -11.78 -25.17
C ILE A 237 -3.17 -10.31 -24.84
N GLY A 238 -4.09 -9.68 -25.55
CA GLY A 238 -4.65 -8.38 -25.19
C GLY A 238 -5.89 -8.57 -24.32
N ILE A 239 -5.96 -7.83 -23.21
CA ILE A 239 -7.09 -7.89 -22.27
C ILE A 239 -7.73 -6.50 -22.18
N VAL A 240 -9.07 -6.45 -22.39
CA VAL A 240 -9.88 -5.27 -22.10
C VAL A 240 -10.68 -5.57 -20.84
N GLN A 241 -10.37 -4.85 -19.76
CA GLN A 241 -11.03 -5.03 -18.46
C GLN A 241 -12.28 -4.17 -18.36
N GLN A 242 -13.26 -4.63 -17.59
CA GLN A 242 -14.48 -3.87 -17.31
C GLN A 242 -14.18 -2.67 -16.41
N ASP A 243 -13.37 -2.87 -15.36
CA ASP A 243 -12.88 -1.82 -14.48
C ASP A 243 -11.51 -1.34 -14.98
N VAL A 244 -11.49 -0.17 -15.62
CA VAL A 244 -10.28 0.39 -16.22
C VAL A 244 -9.45 1.09 -15.14
N PHE A 245 -8.20 0.70 -15.01
CA PHE A 245 -7.21 1.39 -14.19
C PHE A 245 -6.34 2.28 -15.08
N LEU A 246 -6.22 3.55 -14.72
CA LEU A 246 -5.31 4.50 -15.36
C LEU A 246 -4.19 4.86 -14.39
N PHE A 247 -2.96 4.78 -14.85
CA PHE A 247 -1.80 5.27 -14.09
C PHE A 247 -1.84 6.81 -13.99
N ALA A 248 -1.36 7.34 -12.86
CA ALA A 248 -1.25 8.78 -12.65
C ALA A 248 -0.12 9.37 -13.53
N ASP A 249 -0.36 9.38 -14.84
CA ASP A 249 0.55 9.81 -15.88
C ASP A 249 -0.26 10.41 -17.04
N THR A 250 0.39 10.86 -18.10
CA THR A 250 -0.27 11.36 -19.31
C THR A 250 -1.06 10.27 -20.03
N ILE A 251 -2.04 10.66 -20.84
CA ILE A 251 -2.78 9.74 -21.72
C ILE A 251 -1.81 9.01 -22.64
N ARG A 252 -0.83 9.71 -23.19
CA ARG A 252 0.24 9.15 -24.03
C ARG A 252 0.97 8.01 -23.33
N GLU A 253 1.39 8.19 -22.06
CA GLU A 253 2.12 7.17 -21.32
C GLU A 253 1.22 5.98 -20.97
N ASN A 254 -0.06 6.23 -20.66
CA ASN A 254 -1.04 5.17 -20.45
C ASN A 254 -1.27 4.33 -21.71
N ILE A 255 -1.34 4.93 -22.90
CA ILE A 255 -1.43 4.19 -24.17
C ILE A 255 -0.13 3.43 -24.44
N ARG A 256 1.03 4.09 -24.24
CA ARG A 256 2.36 3.49 -24.45
C ARG A 256 2.64 2.33 -23.50
N TYR A 257 1.96 2.24 -22.37
CA TYR A 257 2.12 1.16 -21.41
C TYR A 257 1.91 -0.24 -22.03
N GLY A 258 1.01 -0.36 -23.01
CA GLY A 258 0.79 -1.61 -23.74
C GLY A 258 1.95 -2.04 -24.65
N LYS A 259 2.80 -1.09 -25.08
CA LYS A 259 3.99 -1.34 -25.91
C LYS A 259 5.11 -0.38 -25.49
N PRO A 260 5.95 -0.73 -24.50
CA PRO A 260 7.12 0.06 -24.13
C PRO A 260 8.02 0.31 -25.32
N GLY A 261 8.34 1.57 -25.62
CA GLY A 261 9.14 1.97 -26.78
C GLY A 261 8.33 2.27 -28.05
N ALA A 262 6.99 2.28 -27.98
CA ALA A 262 6.15 2.71 -29.09
C ALA A 262 6.46 4.16 -29.51
N THR A 263 6.53 4.39 -30.83
CA THR A 263 6.68 5.73 -31.40
C THR A 263 5.40 6.56 -31.23
N MET A 264 5.50 7.89 -31.37
CA MET A 264 4.32 8.74 -31.30
C MET A 264 3.28 8.42 -32.39
N GLU A 265 3.75 8.02 -33.58
CA GLU A 265 2.89 7.60 -34.68
C GLU A 265 2.09 6.33 -34.31
N GLU A 266 2.73 5.34 -33.70
CA GLU A 266 2.07 4.11 -33.24
C GLU A 266 1.05 4.40 -32.14
N ILE A 267 1.34 5.34 -31.23
CA ILE A 267 0.41 5.76 -30.17
C ILE A 267 -0.82 6.44 -30.78
N ILE A 268 -0.63 7.34 -31.75
CA ILE A 268 -1.73 8.02 -32.46
C ILE A 268 -2.55 7.00 -33.27
N ASP A 269 -1.92 6.05 -33.95
CA ASP A 269 -2.64 4.99 -34.67
C ASP A 269 -3.48 4.14 -33.72
N ALA A 270 -2.92 3.75 -32.57
CA ALA A 270 -3.66 3.02 -31.54
C ALA A 270 -4.89 3.82 -31.02
N ALA A 271 -4.72 5.12 -30.75
CA ALA A 271 -5.81 5.98 -30.29
C ALA A 271 -6.89 6.13 -31.36
N LYS A 272 -6.52 6.24 -32.65
CA LYS A 272 -7.46 6.28 -33.78
C LYS A 272 -8.22 4.97 -33.95
N ARG A 273 -7.55 3.85 -33.83
CA ARG A 273 -8.18 2.51 -33.90
C ARG A 273 -9.16 2.27 -32.73
N ALA A 274 -8.88 2.86 -31.57
CA ALA A 274 -9.76 2.83 -30.41
C ALA A 274 -10.85 3.89 -30.45
N GLU A 275 -10.91 4.71 -31.52
CA GLU A 275 -11.89 5.80 -31.73
C GLU A 275 -11.91 6.87 -30.63
N ILE A 276 -10.76 7.06 -29.91
CA ILE A 276 -10.64 8.05 -28.83
C ILE A 276 -9.72 9.23 -29.19
N TYR A 277 -9.10 9.22 -30.38
CA TYR A 277 -8.13 10.25 -30.76
C TYR A 277 -8.71 11.66 -30.77
N ASP A 278 -9.89 11.83 -31.35
CA ASP A 278 -10.54 13.15 -31.47
C ASP A 278 -10.99 13.67 -30.09
N ASP A 279 -11.44 12.78 -29.21
CA ASP A 279 -11.79 13.13 -27.83
C ASP A 279 -10.56 13.61 -27.05
N ILE A 280 -9.42 12.93 -27.22
CA ILE A 280 -8.15 13.35 -26.60
C ILE A 280 -7.74 14.73 -27.10
N MET A 281 -7.78 14.96 -28.42
CA MET A 281 -7.41 16.23 -29.03
C MET A 281 -8.37 17.39 -28.69
N ALA A 282 -9.58 17.09 -28.25
CA ALA A 282 -10.56 18.08 -27.76
C ALA A 282 -10.30 18.49 -26.29
N MET A 283 -9.43 17.80 -25.57
CA MET A 283 -9.08 18.14 -24.19
C MET A 283 -8.17 19.39 -24.14
N PRO A 284 -8.20 20.18 -23.05
CA PRO A 284 -7.43 21.43 -22.94
C PRO A 284 -5.92 21.30 -23.16
N ASP A 285 -5.34 20.12 -22.86
CA ASP A 285 -3.90 19.85 -22.98
C ASP A 285 -3.59 18.76 -24.04
N GLY A 286 -4.57 18.34 -24.79
CA GLY A 286 -4.50 17.54 -26.01
C GLY A 286 -3.80 16.19 -25.96
#